data_302166cd8d904de96b2750f016ab6891
#
_entry.id   302166cd8d904de96b2750f016ab6891
#
_cell.length_a   1.000
_cell.length_b   1.000
_cell.length_c   1.000
_cell.angle_alpha   90.00
_cell.angle_beta   90.00
_cell.angle_gamma   90.00
#
_symmetry.space_group_name_H-M   'P 1'
#
loop_
_entity.id
_entity.type
_entity.pdbx_description
1 polymer ?
#
loop_
_entity_poly.entity_id
_entity_poly.type
_entity_poly.pdbx_seq_one_letter_code
_entity_poly.pdbx_strand_id
1 'polypeptide(L)'
;MEYPLLDTSVFSTYKKQIDANFDSFHFSAVVFYELMASMIDESTMQKYEYWLKVLGKADKLLMPTRTDWIIAAKAVRRLRHLNLIDKNLSPTVLQNDALIARSSLIHKCFVVTDNIRDYALLQKVMPKLEVIPAVEFFN
;
A
#
# COMPACT_ATOMS: atom_id res chain seq x y z
N MET A 1 7.23 -2.04 14.66
CA MET A 1 6.79 -1.24 13.51
C MET A 1 6.23 0.08 13.99
N GLU A 2 6.71 1.16 13.44
CA GLU A 2 6.54 2.46 14.06
C GLU A 2 5.56 3.37 13.32
N TYR A 3 5.40 3.18 12.00
CA TYR A 3 4.69 4.15 11.17
C TYR A 3 3.55 3.52 10.39
N PRO A 4 2.37 4.17 10.36
CA PRO A 4 1.25 3.68 9.54
C PRO A 4 1.51 3.96 8.06
N LEU A 5 1.41 2.93 7.23
CA LEU A 5 1.44 3.01 5.77
C LEU A 5 0.04 2.69 5.26
N LEU A 6 -0.63 3.67 4.68
CA LEU A 6 -2.01 3.50 4.25
C LEU A 6 -2.10 2.83 2.88
N ASP A 7 -2.91 1.79 2.79
CA ASP A 7 -3.27 1.13 1.54
C ASP A 7 -4.37 1.92 0.82
N THR A 8 -4.47 1.75 -0.49
CA THR A 8 -5.48 2.43 -1.31
C THR A 8 -6.91 2.16 -0.84
N SER A 9 -7.18 0.97 -0.34
CA SER A 9 -8.51 0.53 0.06
C SER A 9 -9.18 1.40 1.14
N VAL A 10 -8.39 2.14 1.93
CA VAL A 10 -8.93 2.91 3.06
C VAL A 10 -9.47 4.28 2.67
N PHE A 11 -9.17 4.76 1.47
CA PHE A 11 -9.43 6.16 1.09
C PHE A 11 -10.92 6.49 0.92
N SER A 12 -11.73 5.55 0.47
CA SER A 12 -13.17 5.82 0.28
C SER A 12 -13.91 5.93 1.61
N THR A 13 -13.61 5.05 2.57
CA THR A 13 -14.31 4.99 3.85
C THR A 13 -13.81 6.04 4.84
N TYR A 14 -12.51 6.30 4.86
CA TYR A 14 -11.88 7.15 5.87
C TYR A 14 -11.37 8.47 5.30
N LYS A 15 -11.97 8.93 4.22
CA LYS A 15 -11.56 10.13 3.49
C LYS A 15 -11.39 11.36 4.40
N LYS A 16 -12.35 11.61 5.30
CA LYS A 16 -12.30 12.79 6.17
C LYS A 16 -11.11 12.75 7.13
N GLN A 17 -10.87 11.59 7.73
CA GLN A 17 -9.75 11.41 8.67
C GLN A 17 -8.42 11.54 7.94
N ILE A 18 -8.32 10.97 6.74
CA ILE A 18 -7.09 11.03 5.94
C ILE A 18 -6.85 12.46 5.45
N ASP A 19 -7.85 13.12 4.91
CA ASP A 19 -7.72 14.50 4.42
C ASP A 19 -7.27 15.44 5.54
N ALA A 20 -7.78 15.26 6.76
CA ALA A 20 -7.44 16.10 7.90
C ALA A 20 -6.03 15.86 8.43
N ASN A 21 -5.45 14.70 8.22
CA ASN A 21 -4.19 14.28 8.85
C ASN A 21 -3.22 13.59 7.88
N PHE A 22 -3.29 13.90 6.58
CA PHE A 22 -2.52 13.16 5.57
C PHE A 22 -1.01 13.14 5.87
N ASP A 23 -0.47 14.22 6.41
CA ASP A 23 0.94 14.36 6.73
C ASP A 23 1.39 13.57 7.97
N SER A 24 0.44 12.92 8.65
CA SER A 24 0.74 12.00 9.77
C SER A 24 0.99 10.57 9.31
N PHE A 25 0.77 10.26 8.04
CA PHE A 25 0.85 8.90 7.51
C PHE A 25 1.98 8.77 6.48
N HIS A 26 2.43 7.54 6.30
CA HIS A 26 3.30 7.17 5.18
C HIS A 26 2.45 6.66 4.02
N PHE A 27 2.93 6.85 2.81
CA PHE A 27 2.26 6.39 1.59
C PHE A 27 3.29 5.83 0.62
N SER A 28 2.90 4.77 -0.09
CA SER A 28 3.66 4.30 -1.24
C SER A 28 3.27 5.11 -2.49
N ALA A 29 4.23 5.35 -3.36
CA ALA A 29 3.96 5.92 -4.68
C ALA A 29 2.94 5.08 -5.47
N VAL A 30 2.89 3.77 -5.22
CA VAL A 30 1.91 2.86 -5.83
C VAL A 30 0.48 3.29 -5.49
N VAL A 31 0.23 3.70 -4.25
CA VAL A 31 -1.09 4.17 -3.82
C VAL A 31 -1.49 5.43 -4.59
N PHE A 32 -0.58 6.38 -4.74
CA PHE A 32 -0.86 7.60 -5.50
C PHE A 32 -1.12 7.31 -6.98
N TYR A 33 -0.38 6.36 -7.56
CA TYR A 33 -0.69 5.93 -8.92
C TYR A 33 -2.13 5.44 -9.04
N GLU A 34 -2.56 4.56 -8.14
CA GLU A 34 -3.91 4.02 -8.16
C GLU A 34 -4.99 5.10 -7.98
N LEU A 35 -4.76 6.00 -7.00
CA LEU A 35 -5.70 7.09 -6.74
C LEU A 35 -5.80 8.06 -7.91
N MET A 36 -4.66 8.50 -8.44
CA MET A 36 -4.62 9.50 -9.50
C MET A 36 -5.09 8.94 -10.84
N ALA A 37 -4.77 7.69 -11.13
CA ALA A 37 -5.20 7.05 -12.38
C ALA A 37 -6.72 6.88 -12.46
N SER A 38 -7.42 6.83 -11.32
CA SER A 38 -8.88 6.71 -11.26
C SER A 38 -9.59 8.05 -11.08
N MET A 39 -8.85 9.16 -10.92
CA MET A 39 -9.46 10.47 -10.69
C MET A 39 -10.02 11.06 -11.97
N ILE A 40 -11.21 11.68 -11.82
CA ILE A 40 -11.90 12.37 -12.92
C ILE A 40 -11.79 13.89 -12.74
N ASP A 41 -11.91 14.38 -11.49
CA ASP A 41 -11.93 15.82 -11.25
C ASP A 41 -10.54 16.39 -11.00
N GLU A 42 -10.32 17.59 -11.55
CA GLU A 42 -9.04 18.28 -11.49
C GLU A 42 -8.67 18.74 -10.08
N SER A 43 -9.65 19.13 -9.29
CA SER A 43 -9.38 19.62 -7.91
C SER A 43 -8.79 18.52 -7.02
N THR A 44 -9.29 17.29 -7.13
CA THR A 44 -8.76 16.15 -6.37
C THR A 44 -7.37 15.78 -6.88
N MET A 45 -7.14 15.84 -8.19
CA MET A 45 -5.82 15.61 -8.77
C MET A 45 -4.80 16.60 -8.20
N GLN A 46 -5.14 17.88 -8.16
CA GLN A 46 -4.27 18.92 -7.60
C GLN A 46 -4.01 18.71 -6.11
N LYS A 47 -5.01 18.25 -5.37
CA LYS A 47 -4.85 17.91 -3.95
C LYS A 47 -3.78 16.82 -3.78
N TYR A 48 -3.85 15.76 -4.55
CA TYR A 48 -2.86 14.68 -4.46
C TYR A 48 -1.47 15.11 -4.92
N GLU A 49 -1.36 15.96 -5.93
CA GLU A 49 -0.07 16.53 -6.34
C GLU A 49 0.56 17.35 -5.21
N TYR A 50 -0.24 18.10 -4.49
CA TYR A 50 0.22 18.84 -3.31
C TYR A 50 0.69 17.89 -2.21
N TRP A 51 -0.08 16.83 -1.92
CA TRP A 51 0.32 15.83 -0.93
C TRP A 51 1.65 15.18 -1.29
N LEU A 52 1.87 14.86 -2.56
CA LEU A 52 3.12 14.27 -3.01
C LEU A 52 4.32 15.17 -2.68
N LYS A 53 4.18 16.46 -2.85
CA LYS A 53 5.24 17.41 -2.50
C LYS A 53 5.53 17.42 -1.00
N VAL A 54 4.48 17.52 -0.18
CA VAL A 54 4.63 17.57 1.28
C VAL A 54 5.23 16.26 1.81
N LEU A 55 4.69 15.13 1.38
CA LEU A 55 5.14 13.81 1.83
C LEU A 55 6.56 13.50 1.35
N GLY A 56 6.92 13.92 0.13
CA GLY A 56 8.26 13.74 -0.39
C GLY A 56 9.31 14.50 0.42
N LYS A 57 9.00 15.73 0.84
CA LYS A 57 9.89 16.53 1.68
C LYS A 57 10.03 15.97 3.09
N ALA A 58 9.01 15.28 3.59
CA ALA A 58 8.98 14.71 4.94
C ALA A 58 9.48 13.26 5.01
N ASP A 59 9.98 12.72 3.90
CA ASP A 59 10.40 11.31 3.77
C ASP A 59 9.29 10.31 4.11
N LYS A 60 8.04 10.69 3.80
CA LYS A 60 6.86 9.85 4.04
C LYS A 60 6.26 9.29 2.75
N LEU A 61 6.86 9.62 1.60
CA LEU A 61 6.50 9.03 0.31
C LEU A 61 7.52 7.95 -0.04
N LEU A 62 7.09 6.70 -0.01
CA LEU A 62 7.97 5.56 -0.23
C LEU A 62 7.94 5.17 -1.71
N MET A 63 9.13 5.16 -2.32
CA MET A 63 9.30 4.81 -3.73
C MET A 63 9.88 3.40 -3.85
N PRO A 64 9.18 2.46 -4.49
CA PRO A 64 9.74 1.13 -4.71
C PRO A 64 11.01 1.19 -5.56
N THR A 65 12.04 0.51 -5.10
CA THR A 65 13.31 0.35 -5.84
C THR A 65 13.24 -0.84 -6.78
N ARG A 66 14.25 -1.00 -7.63
CA ARG A 66 14.40 -2.21 -8.47
C ARG A 66 14.33 -3.48 -7.62
N THR A 67 15.04 -3.51 -6.50
CA THR A 67 15.04 -4.66 -5.58
C THR A 67 13.65 -4.92 -5.03
N ASP A 68 12.89 -3.89 -4.69
CA ASP A 68 11.53 -4.04 -4.18
C ASP A 68 10.62 -4.69 -5.22
N TRP A 69 10.72 -4.30 -6.48
CA TRP A 69 9.97 -4.92 -7.57
C TRP A 69 10.29 -6.40 -7.71
N ILE A 70 11.58 -6.76 -7.64
CA ILE A 70 12.01 -8.16 -7.75
C ILE A 70 11.48 -8.98 -6.57
N ILE A 71 11.60 -8.47 -5.36
CA ILE A 71 11.14 -9.17 -4.16
C ILE A 71 9.63 -9.33 -4.14
N ALA A 72 8.89 -8.29 -4.55
CA ALA A 72 7.44 -8.38 -4.69
C ALA A 72 7.04 -9.45 -5.71
N ALA A 73 7.71 -9.49 -6.86
CA ALA A 73 7.47 -10.51 -7.88
C ALA A 73 7.74 -11.92 -7.36
N LYS A 74 8.83 -12.11 -6.62
CA LYS A 74 9.17 -13.41 -6.01
C LYS A 74 8.14 -13.85 -4.98
N ALA A 75 7.59 -12.92 -4.21
CA ALA A 75 6.54 -13.22 -3.24
C ALA A 75 5.27 -13.73 -3.92
N VAL A 76 4.80 -13.05 -4.96
CA VAL A 76 3.62 -13.47 -5.73
C VAL A 76 3.88 -14.83 -6.40
N ARG A 77 5.07 -15.01 -6.98
CA ARG A 77 5.46 -16.30 -7.58
C ARG A 77 5.41 -17.43 -6.55
N ARG A 78 5.91 -17.20 -5.34
CA ARG A 78 5.87 -18.19 -4.27
C ARG A 78 4.44 -18.57 -3.87
N LEU A 79 3.54 -17.60 -3.79
CA LEU A 79 2.12 -17.88 -3.53
C LEU A 79 1.52 -18.80 -4.58
N ARG A 80 1.89 -18.62 -5.85
CA ARG A 80 1.46 -19.52 -6.93
C ARG A 80 2.02 -20.93 -6.75
N HIS A 81 3.30 -21.05 -6.45
CA HIS A 81 3.96 -22.34 -6.23
C HIS A 81 3.37 -23.10 -5.03
N LEU A 82 2.90 -22.38 -4.02
CA LEU A 82 2.24 -22.95 -2.84
C LEU A 82 0.75 -23.23 -3.07
N ASN A 83 0.24 -22.95 -4.28
CA ASN A 83 -1.18 -23.09 -4.63
C ASN A 83 -2.11 -22.26 -3.73
N LEU A 84 -1.63 -21.13 -3.24
CA LEU A 84 -2.41 -20.23 -2.40
C LEU A 84 -3.18 -19.19 -3.22
N ILE A 85 -2.83 -19.00 -4.48
CA ILE A 85 -3.57 -18.22 -5.46
C ILE A 85 -3.75 -19.02 -6.74
N ASP A 86 -4.81 -18.69 -7.51
CA ASP A 86 -5.10 -19.37 -8.77
C ASP A 86 -3.97 -19.08 -9.79
N LYS A 87 -3.45 -20.15 -10.41
CA LYS A 87 -2.40 -20.04 -11.42
C LYS A 87 -2.84 -19.33 -12.69
N ASN A 88 -4.15 -19.27 -12.93
CA ASN A 88 -4.73 -18.61 -14.10
C ASN A 88 -4.95 -17.09 -13.88
N LEU A 89 -4.75 -16.59 -12.66
CA LEU A 89 -4.83 -15.16 -12.39
C LEU A 89 -3.68 -14.41 -13.06
N SER A 90 -3.96 -13.17 -13.47
CA SER A 90 -2.95 -12.29 -14.03
C SER A 90 -1.76 -12.14 -13.06
N PRO A 91 -0.51 -12.07 -13.57
CA PRO A 91 0.65 -11.77 -12.75
C PRO A 91 0.53 -10.45 -11.97
N THR A 92 -0.35 -9.55 -12.39
CA THR A 92 -0.55 -8.24 -11.75
C THR A 92 -1.54 -8.26 -10.60
N VAL A 93 -2.20 -9.40 -10.32
CA VAL A 93 -3.32 -9.47 -9.37
C VAL A 93 -2.97 -9.00 -7.95
N LEU A 94 -1.79 -9.29 -7.47
CA LEU A 94 -1.32 -8.85 -6.15
C LEU A 94 -0.12 -7.90 -6.24
N GLN A 95 0.18 -7.41 -7.43
CA GLN A 95 1.38 -6.60 -7.67
C GLN A 95 1.48 -5.40 -6.74
N ASN A 96 0.44 -4.59 -6.70
CA ASN A 96 0.45 -3.34 -5.92
C ASN A 96 0.50 -3.62 -4.43
N ASP A 97 -0.28 -4.60 -3.95
CA ASP A 97 -0.27 -4.98 -2.54
C ASP A 97 1.10 -5.55 -2.13
N ALA A 98 1.73 -6.33 -2.99
CA ALA A 98 3.06 -6.88 -2.73
C ALA A 98 4.12 -5.77 -2.66
N LEU A 99 4.04 -4.76 -3.51
CA LEU A 99 4.94 -3.60 -3.47
C LEU A 99 4.75 -2.78 -2.21
N ILE A 100 3.50 -2.54 -1.81
CA ILE A 100 3.18 -1.83 -0.56
C ILE A 100 3.71 -2.63 0.65
N ALA A 101 3.46 -3.93 0.68
CA ALA A 101 3.95 -4.83 1.73
C ALA A 101 5.47 -4.80 1.84
N ARG A 102 6.17 -4.90 0.71
CA ARG A 102 7.63 -4.82 0.69
C ARG A 102 8.14 -3.49 1.23
N SER A 103 7.52 -2.38 0.82
CA SER A 103 7.90 -1.05 1.31
C SER A 103 7.71 -0.93 2.82
N SER A 104 6.64 -1.50 3.36
CA SER A 104 6.40 -1.47 4.81
C SER A 104 7.50 -2.17 5.59
N LEU A 105 7.99 -3.29 5.09
CA LEU A 105 9.08 -4.05 5.74
C LEU A 105 10.39 -3.28 5.76
N ILE A 106 10.71 -2.58 4.68
CA ILE A 106 11.97 -1.81 4.57
C ILE A 106 11.94 -0.56 5.43
N HIS A 107 10.79 0.09 5.57
CA HIS A 107 10.67 1.40 6.21
C HIS A 107 10.05 1.36 7.60
N LYS A 108 10.01 0.19 8.23
CA LYS A 108 9.49 0.01 9.61
C LYS A 108 8.04 0.44 9.76
N CYS A 109 7.24 0.17 8.75
CA CYS A 109 5.82 0.51 8.74
C CYS A 109 4.96 -0.72 9.02
N PHE A 110 3.73 -0.48 9.46
CA PHE A 110 2.66 -1.46 9.41
C PHE A 110 1.64 -0.99 8.38
N VAL A 111 1.02 -1.94 7.68
CA VAL A 111 0.02 -1.61 6.64
C VAL A 111 -1.34 -1.46 7.28
N VAL A 112 -2.01 -0.35 6.98
CA VAL A 112 -3.40 -0.10 7.37
C VAL A 112 -4.28 -0.33 6.14
N THR A 113 -5.19 -1.29 6.21
CA THR A 113 -5.95 -1.73 5.04
C THR A 113 -7.36 -2.22 5.39
N ASP A 114 -8.27 -2.09 4.43
CA ASP A 114 -9.56 -2.80 4.44
C ASP A 114 -9.46 -4.16 3.72
N ASN A 115 -8.36 -4.40 3.00
CA ASN A 115 -8.16 -5.61 2.20
C ASN A 115 -7.37 -6.66 2.99
N ILE A 116 -7.90 -7.09 4.12
CA ILE A 116 -7.22 -8.02 5.04
C ILE A 116 -6.90 -9.35 4.34
N ARG A 117 -7.79 -9.82 3.47
CA ARG A 117 -7.64 -11.11 2.80
C ARG A 117 -6.36 -11.21 1.98
N ASP A 118 -6.09 -10.20 1.15
CA ASP A 118 -4.92 -10.22 0.27
C ASP A 118 -3.61 -10.03 1.07
N TYR A 119 -3.64 -9.18 2.09
CA TYR A 119 -2.47 -9.02 2.95
C TYR A 119 -2.20 -10.24 3.83
N ALA A 120 -3.25 -10.97 4.22
CA ALA A 120 -3.07 -12.25 4.93
C ALA A 120 -2.36 -13.27 4.05
N LEU A 121 -2.65 -13.30 2.74
CA LEU A 121 -1.92 -14.12 1.80
C LEU A 121 -0.44 -13.73 1.73
N LEU A 122 -0.17 -12.43 1.63
CA LEU A 122 1.21 -11.92 1.59
C LEU A 122 1.98 -12.23 2.87
N GLN A 123 1.32 -12.24 4.03
CA GLN A 123 1.96 -12.62 5.29
C GLN A 123 2.49 -14.07 5.29
N LYS A 124 1.91 -14.95 4.49
CA LYS A 124 2.38 -16.34 4.36
C LYS A 124 3.76 -16.43 3.73
N VAL A 125 4.14 -15.46 2.90
CA VAL A 125 5.45 -15.40 2.23
C VAL A 125 6.30 -14.23 2.70
N MET A 126 5.73 -13.35 3.50
CA MET A 126 6.39 -12.22 4.18
C MET A 126 5.99 -12.26 5.66
N PRO A 127 6.53 -13.20 6.46
CA PRO A 127 6.01 -13.44 7.82
C PRO A 127 6.23 -12.29 8.80
N LYS A 128 7.14 -11.36 8.50
CA LYS A 128 7.36 -10.18 9.36
C LYS A 128 6.44 -9.01 9.01
N LEU A 129 5.60 -9.15 7.99
CA LEU A 129 4.65 -8.12 7.59
C LEU A 129 3.61 -7.92 8.70
N GLU A 130 3.47 -6.68 9.15
CA GLU A 130 2.44 -6.29 10.12
C GLU A 130 1.31 -5.57 9.40
N VAL A 131 0.08 -6.00 9.68
CA VAL A 131 -1.13 -5.49 9.03
C VAL A 131 -2.16 -5.19 10.12
N ILE A 132 -2.75 -4.00 10.05
CA ILE A 132 -3.79 -3.58 10.98
C ILE A 132 -5.04 -3.25 10.16
N PRO A 133 -6.20 -3.84 10.50
CA PRO A 133 -7.45 -3.47 9.85
C PRO A 133 -7.75 -1.99 10.03
N ALA A 134 -8.21 -1.34 8.96
CA ALA A 134 -8.50 0.09 9.00
C ALA A 134 -9.52 0.45 10.08
N VAL A 135 -10.51 -0.41 10.31
CA VAL A 135 -11.53 -0.21 11.34
C VAL A 135 -10.91 -0.12 12.74
N GLU A 136 -9.84 -0.85 13.00
CA GLU A 136 -9.14 -0.77 14.29
C GLU A 136 -8.28 0.50 14.36
N PHE A 137 -7.63 0.85 13.26
CA PHE A 137 -6.70 1.99 13.24
C PHE A 137 -7.43 3.33 13.36
N PHE A 138 -8.53 3.50 12.65
CA PHE A 138 -9.27 4.78 12.58
C PHE A 138 -10.33 4.95 13.66
N ASN A 139 -10.50 4.02 14.52
CA ASN A 139 -11.47 4.11 15.62
C ASN A 139 -10.85 4.58 16.92
#